data_218ab1610e5bb4cca5a4354f4c03cdd6
#
_entry.id   218ab1610e5bb4cca5a4354f4c03cdd6
#
_cell.length_a   1.000
_cell.length_b   1.000
_cell.length_c   1.000
_cell.angle_alpha   90.00
_cell.angle_beta   90.00
_cell.angle_gamma   90.00
#
_symmetry.space_group_name_H-M   'P 1'
#
loop_
_entity.id
_entity.type
_entity.pdbx_description
1 polymer ?
#
loop_
_entity_poly.entity_id
_entity_poly.type
_entity_poly.pdbx_seq_one_letter_code
_entity_poly.pdbx_strand_id
1 'polypeptide(L)'
;IRDGLESRGLGDVYKIQVIGNPTGSNLISLNYKGYPVLGLANFPILRKYYYNTSPKSAFVVEDNKKRKIKVNYKAKYSNVKLSAAFHGTISLNQQKKIPKILKMMQFPCADALSYSHLAEGKIDVVIQCANKIWDIHPLIPIIEAAGGVVSNWKNESAVKAGNILASANRSMHNKFLKILKPISK
;
A
#
# COMPACT_ATOMS: atom_id res chain seq x y z
N ILE A 1 27.53 -12.64 2.84
CA ILE A 1 26.11 -12.71 2.42
C ILE A 1 25.36 -13.73 3.32
N ARG A 2 25.61 -13.73 4.63
CA ARG A 2 24.94 -14.69 5.54
C ARG A 2 24.03 -14.05 6.60
N ASP A 3 24.06 -12.73 6.75
CA ASP A 3 23.43 -12.07 7.92
C ASP A 3 22.12 -11.32 7.64
N GLY A 4 21.49 -11.49 6.48
CA GLY A 4 20.26 -10.78 6.10
C GLY A 4 18.98 -11.60 6.09
N LEU A 5 19.05 -12.92 6.26
CA LEU A 5 17.89 -13.82 6.10
C LEU A 5 17.29 -14.32 7.42
N GLU A 6 17.90 -13.98 8.54
CA GLU A 6 17.50 -14.52 9.84
C GLU A 6 16.36 -13.70 10.46
N SER A 7 15.25 -14.31 10.65
CA SER A 7 14.20 -14.04 11.61
C SER A 7 13.05 -13.10 11.22
N ARG A 8 13.15 -12.20 10.26
CA ARG A 8 12.06 -11.23 10.02
C ARG A 8 10.87 -11.80 9.25
N GLY A 9 11.09 -12.71 8.32
CA GLY A 9 10.04 -13.43 7.62
C GLY A 9 9.29 -14.45 8.49
N LEU A 10 9.99 -15.10 9.40
CA LEU A 10 9.39 -16.08 10.33
C LEU A 10 8.47 -15.42 11.35
N GLY A 11 8.77 -14.19 11.81
CA GLY A 11 7.92 -13.44 12.73
C GLY A 11 6.57 -13.06 12.12
N ASP A 12 6.55 -12.68 10.86
CA ASP A 12 5.32 -12.33 10.15
C ASP A 12 4.49 -13.58 9.79
N VAL A 13 5.13 -14.65 9.37
CA VAL A 13 4.47 -15.95 9.15
C VAL A 13 3.82 -16.46 10.46
N TYR A 14 4.52 -16.37 11.59
CA TYR A 14 3.98 -16.75 12.88
C TYR A 14 2.74 -15.92 13.27
N LYS A 15 2.79 -14.61 13.12
CA LYS A 15 1.65 -13.73 13.43
C LYS A 15 0.43 -14.04 12.57
N ILE A 16 0.63 -14.28 11.28
CA ILE A 16 -0.45 -14.65 10.36
C ILE A 16 -1.05 -16.00 10.73
N GLN A 17 -0.22 -16.98 11.08
CA GLN A 17 -0.68 -18.32 11.50
C GLN A 17 -1.50 -18.28 12.80
N VAL A 18 -1.06 -17.49 13.78
CA VAL A 18 -1.73 -17.40 15.09
C VAL A 18 -3.15 -16.84 14.97
N ILE A 19 -3.39 -15.86 14.11
CA ILE A 19 -4.71 -15.23 13.95
C ILE A 19 -5.51 -15.79 12.78
N GLY A 20 -4.97 -16.75 12.02
CA GLY A 20 -5.64 -17.32 10.85
C GLY A 20 -5.98 -16.30 9.76
N ASN A 21 -5.24 -15.19 9.68
CA ASN A 21 -5.54 -14.13 8.71
C ASN A 21 -5.19 -14.57 7.29
N PRO A 22 -6.14 -14.55 6.34
CA PRO A 22 -5.90 -14.97 4.96
C PRO A 22 -5.09 -13.97 4.13
N THR A 23 -4.63 -12.85 4.70
CA THR A 23 -3.94 -11.77 3.99
C THR A 23 -2.44 -11.98 3.83
N GLY A 24 -1.90 -13.13 4.25
CA GLY A 24 -0.50 -13.49 4.01
C GLY A 24 -0.13 -13.38 2.54
N SER A 25 1.00 -12.73 2.25
CA SER A 25 1.39 -12.42 0.88
C SER A 25 2.85 -12.70 0.59
N ASN A 26 3.14 -13.11 -0.66
CA ASN A 26 4.48 -13.15 -1.23
C ASN A 26 4.65 -11.91 -2.11
N LEU A 27 5.65 -11.09 -1.81
CA LEU A 27 5.92 -9.83 -2.49
C LEU A 27 7.25 -9.92 -3.22
N ILE A 28 7.26 -9.62 -4.53
CA ILE A 28 8.46 -9.67 -5.37
C ILE A 28 8.57 -8.36 -6.14
N SER A 29 9.77 -7.78 -6.17
CA SER A 29 10.07 -6.57 -6.93
C SER A 29 11.31 -6.73 -7.79
N LEU A 30 11.23 -6.30 -9.04
CA LEU A 30 12.40 -6.06 -9.87
C LEU A 30 12.75 -4.57 -9.82
N ASN A 31 13.95 -4.27 -9.35
CA ASN A 31 14.44 -2.90 -9.28
C ASN A 31 15.46 -2.63 -10.41
N TYR A 32 15.33 -1.47 -11.05
CA TYR A 32 16.29 -0.98 -12.03
C TYR A 32 16.76 0.42 -11.63
N LYS A 33 18.08 0.60 -11.53
CA LYS A 33 18.71 1.87 -11.08
C LYS A 33 18.11 2.42 -9.78
N GLY A 34 17.84 1.52 -8.81
CA GLY A 34 17.30 1.89 -7.50
C GLY A 34 15.79 2.18 -7.46
N TYR A 35 15.08 2.00 -8.56
CA TYR A 35 13.62 2.18 -8.63
C TYR A 35 12.91 0.86 -8.97
N PRO A 36 11.80 0.50 -8.28
CA PRO A 36 11.03 -0.69 -8.60
C PRO A 36 10.26 -0.50 -9.92
N VAL A 37 10.54 -1.36 -10.89
CA VAL A 37 9.94 -1.28 -12.25
C VAL A 37 8.89 -2.34 -12.50
N LEU A 38 9.04 -3.52 -11.88
CA LEU A 38 8.03 -4.57 -11.89
C LEU A 38 7.74 -5.03 -10.47
N GLY A 39 6.49 -5.34 -10.19
CA GLY A 39 6.03 -5.86 -8.92
C GLY A 39 5.05 -7.01 -9.07
N LEU A 40 5.11 -7.92 -8.12
CA LEU A 40 4.15 -8.99 -7.92
C LEU A 40 3.74 -9.01 -6.45
N ALA A 41 2.44 -9.04 -6.19
CA ALA A 41 1.84 -9.26 -4.89
C ALA A 41 0.90 -10.47 -4.96
N ASN A 42 1.32 -11.60 -4.40
CA ASN A 42 0.57 -12.86 -4.42
C ASN A 42 -0.04 -13.13 -3.05
N PHE A 43 -1.33 -13.44 -3.04
CA PHE A 43 -2.14 -13.79 -1.87
C PHE A 43 -2.65 -15.23 -2.03
N PRO A 44 -1.85 -16.24 -1.66
CA PRO A 44 -2.15 -17.65 -1.99
C PRO A 44 -3.48 -18.15 -1.45
N ILE A 45 -3.83 -17.80 -0.20
CA ILE A 45 -5.09 -18.21 0.44
C ILE A 45 -6.30 -17.61 -0.29
N LEU A 46 -6.17 -16.39 -0.82
CA LEU A 46 -7.20 -15.72 -1.59
C LEU A 46 -7.23 -16.16 -3.06
N ARG A 47 -6.33 -17.06 -3.49
CA ARG A 47 -6.12 -17.47 -4.90
C ARG A 47 -6.01 -16.28 -5.84
N LYS A 48 -5.29 -15.24 -5.41
CA LYS A 48 -5.27 -13.95 -6.05
C LYS A 48 -3.87 -13.37 -6.09
N TYR A 49 -3.48 -12.82 -7.25
CA TYR A 49 -2.23 -12.06 -7.34
C TYR A 49 -2.35 -10.86 -8.26
N TYR A 50 -1.57 -9.84 -7.94
CA TYR A 50 -1.49 -8.57 -8.66
C TYR A 50 -0.10 -8.37 -9.21
N TYR A 51 0.02 -7.80 -10.41
CA TYR A 51 1.29 -7.50 -11.01
C TYR A 51 1.17 -6.40 -12.08
N ASN A 52 2.28 -5.77 -12.43
CA ASN A 52 2.36 -4.91 -13.61
C ASN A 52 3.26 -5.56 -14.68
N THR A 53 3.01 -5.21 -15.93
CA THR A 53 3.83 -5.64 -17.09
C THR A 53 4.53 -4.47 -17.77
N SER A 54 4.09 -3.26 -17.46
CA SER A 54 4.65 -2.00 -17.97
C SER A 54 4.23 -0.86 -17.04
N PRO A 55 4.79 0.35 -17.21
CA PRO A 55 4.39 1.51 -16.41
C PRO A 55 2.92 1.93 -16.53
N LYS A 56 2.18 1.37 -17.52
CA LYS A 56 0.76 1.71 -17.78
C LYS A 56 -0.18 0.50 -17.78
N SER A 57 0.28 -0.65 -17.31
CA SER A 57 -0.51 -1.88 -17.36
C SER A 57 -0.31 -2.72 -16.11
N ALA A 58 -1.33 -2.72 -15.26
CA ALA A 58 -1.45 -3.57 -14.09
C ALA A 58 -2.61 -4.56 -14.24
N PHE A 59 -2.46 -5.73 -13.64
CA PHE A 59 -3.40 -6.84 -13.75
C PHE A 59 -3.64 -7.47 -12.38
N VAL A 60 -4.82 -8.08 -12.25
CA VAL A 60 -5.11 -9.05 -11.21
C VAL A 60 -5.47 -10.38 -11.87
N VAL A 61 -5.04 -11.45 -11.26
CA VAL A 61 -5.53 -12.80 -11.55
C VAL A 61 -6.19 -13.33 -10.29
N GLU A 62 -7.43 -13.78 -10.42
CA GLU A 62 -8.25 -14.32 -9.34
C GLU A 62 -8.95 -15.57 -9.89
N ASP A 63 -8.78 -16.72 -9.21
CA ASP A 63 -9.28 -18.02 -9.68
C ASP A 63 -8.97 -18.29 -11.17
N ASN A 64 -7.72 -18.08 -11.57
CA ASN A 64 -7.21 -18.21 -12.95
C ASN A 64 -7.83 -17.25 -13.98
N LYS A 65 -8.64 -16.29 -13.55
CA LYS A 65 -9.19 -15.25 -14.45
C LYS A 65 -8.36 -13.99 -14.37
N LYS A 66 -7.73 -13.63 -15.49
CA LYS A 66 -6.93 -12.40 -15.63
C LYS A 66 -7.80 -11.22 -16.04
N ARG A 67 -7.62 -10.07 -15.39
CA ARG A 67 -8.21 -8.79 -15.81
C ARG A 67 -7.26 -7.64 -15.61
N LYS A 68 -7.32 -6.64 -16.46
CA LYS A 68 -6.61 -5.37 -16.29
C LYS A 68 -7.28 -4.58 -15.18
N ILE A 69 -6.46 -3.94 -14.32
CA ILE A 69 -6.96 -3.13 -13.21
C ILE A 69 -6.63 -1.66 -13.40
N LYS A 70 -7.43 -0.82 -12.77
CA LYS A 70 -7.25 0.63 -12.70
C LYS A 70 -7.76 1.12 -11.36
N VAL A 71 -7.11 2.14 -10.82
CA VAL A 71 -7.61 2.87 -9.65
C VAL A 71 -8.96 3.53 -9.92
N ASN A 72 -9.70 3.86 -8.88
CA ASN A 72 -10.91 4.68 -8.99
C ASN A 72 -10.53 6.16 -9.22
N TYR A 73 -10.15 6.52 -10.46
CA TYR A 73 -9.73 7.88 -10.79
C TYR A 73 -10.81 8.94 -10.54
N LYS A 74 -12.09 8.54 -10.50
CA LYS A 74 -13.25 9.42 -10.20
C LYS A 74 -13.51 9.59 -8.70
N ALA A 75 -12.69 9.00 -7.83
CA ALA A 75 -12.82 9.11 -6.38
C ALA A 75 -12.89 10.58 -5.93
N LYS A 76 -13.89 10.88 -5.09
CA LYS A 76 -14.11 12.21 -4.51
C LYS A 76 -13.82 12.18 -3.00
N TYR A 77 -13.34 13.29 -2.48
CA TYR A 77 -13.02 13.42 -1.06
C TYR A 77 -14.25 13.22 -0.16
N SER A 78 -15.46 13.62 -0.63
CA SER A 78 -16.71 13.52 0.12
C SER A 78 -17.16 12.09 0.45
N ASN A 79 -16.73 11.11 -0.36
CA ASN A 79 -17.11 9.70 -0.22
C ASN A 79 -15.88 8.77 -0.35
N VAL A 80 -14.72 9.24 0.10
CA VAL A 80 -13.46 8.50 0.01
C VAL A 80 -13.50 7.20 0.81
N LYS A 81 -13.05 6.13 0.19
CA LYS A 81 -12.82 4.83 0.84
C LYS A 81 -11.39 4.82 1.36
N LEU A 82 -11.24 5.05 2.66
CA LEU A 82 -9.95 5.18 3.33
C LEU A 82 -9.61 3.95 4.17
N SER A 83 -8.43 3.41 3.96
CA SER A 83 -7.78 2.42 4.81
C SER A 83 -6.53 3.04 5.45
N ALA A 84 -6.37 2.91 6.76
CA ALA A 84 -5.19 3.43 7.44
C ALA A 84 -4.70 2.54 8.57
N ALA A 85 -3.38 2.53 8.80
CA ALA A 85 -2.75 1.90 9.95
C ALA A 85 -1.53 2.70 10.41
N PHE A 86 -1.44 2.89 11.71
CA PHE A 86 -0.36 3.67 12.32
C PHE A 86 0.65 2.81 13.10
N HIS A 87 0.38 1.52 13.29
CA HIS A 87 1.26 0.47 13.88
C HIS A 87 2.03 0.92 15.14
N GLY A 88 1.43 1.76 15.97
CA GLY A 88 2.09 2.31 17.16
C GLY A 88 3.22 3.33 16.89
N THR A 89 3.60 3.54 15.63
CA THR A 89 4.68 4.47 15.24
C THR A 89 4.30 5.93 15.47
N ILE A 90 3.01 6.24 15.34
CA ILE A 90 2.46 7.57 15.55
C ILE A 90 1.77 7.60 16.91
N SER A 91 2.28 8.45 17.81
CA SER A 91 1.75 8.60 19.16
C SER A 91 0.30 9.11 19.16
N LEU A 92 -0.43 8.87 20.25
CA LEU A 92 -1.79 9.39 20.42
C LEU A 92 -1.86 10.93 20.25
N ASN A 93 -0.84 11.65 20.75
CA ASN A 93 -0.77 13.10 20.60
C ASN A 93 -0.59 13.53 19.14
N GLN A 94 0.11 12.76 18.33
CA GLN A 94 0.20 12.98 16.89
C GLN A 94 -1.11 12.63 16.19
N GLN A 95 -1.75 11.51 16.54
CA GLN A 95 -3.04 11.11 15.99
C GLN A 95 -4.13 12.16 16.27
N LYS A 96 -4.14 12.79 17.43
CA LYS A 96 -5.05 13.90 17.75
C LYS A 96 -4.92 15.10 16.79
N LYS A 97 -3.80 15.25 16.08
CA LYS A 97 -3.58 16.30 15.08
C LYS A 97 -4.21 15.97 13.71
N ILE A 98 -4.67 14.74 13.51
CA ILE A 98 -5.29 14.27 12.25
C ILE A 98 -6.70 13.69 12.44
N PRO A 99 -7.58 14.34 13.22
CA PRO A 99 -8.91 13.80 13.56
C PRO A 99 -9.77 13.56 12.32
N LYS A 100 -9.55 14.32 11.24
CA LYS A 100 -10.25 14.10 9.96
C LYS A 100 -9.95 12.73 9.37
N ILE A 101 -8.70 12.27 9.42
CA ILE A 101 -8.32 10.93 8.92
C ILE A 101 -8.99 9.86 9.78
N LEU A 102 -8.92 9.98 11.11
CA LEU A 102 -9.50 9.00 12.03
C LEU A 102 -11.02 8.86 11.83
N LYS A 103 -11.72 9.98 11.59
CA LYS A 103 -13.18 9.98 11.30
C LYS A 103 -13.53 9.37 9.94
N MET A 104 -12.62 9.44 8.97
CA MET A 104 -12.85 8.94 7.60
C MET A 104 -12.40 7.50 7.42
N MET A 105 -11.71 6.92 8.39
CA MET A 105 -11.18 5.56 8.35
C MET A 105 -12.33 4.54 8.39
N GLN A 106 -12.54 3.83 7.30
CA GLN A 106 -13.65 2.88 7.15
C GLN A 106 -13.18 1.44 7.08
N PHE A 107 -11.94 1.22 6.62
CA PHE A 107 -11.39 -0.11 6.40
C PHE A 107 -10.12 -0.29 7.22
N PRO A 108 -10.00 -1.43 7.94
CA PRO A 108 -8.72 -1.78 8.54
C PRO A 108 -7.66 -1.93 7.45
N CYS A 109 -6.44 -1.55 7.75
CA CYS A 109 -5.34 -1.79 6.82
C CYS A 109 -4.94 -3.26 6.88
N ALA A 110 -5.01 -3.91 5.74
CA ALA A 110 -4.56 -5.29 5.52
C ALA A 110 -3.23 -5.27 4.71
N ASP A 111 -2.32 -4.41 5.11
CA ASP A 111 -0.97 -4.27 4.54
C ASP A 111 -0.95 -4.28 3.00
N ALA A 112 -0.20 -5.19 2.38
CA ALA A 112 -0.07 -5.30 0.92
C ALA A 112 -1.42 -5.44 0.20
N LEU A 113 -2.42 -6.08 0.82
CA LEU A 113 -3.73 -6.27 0.22
C LEU A 113 -4.48 -4.93 0.10
N SER A 114 -4.34 -4.01 1.06
CA SER A 114 -4.95 -2.68 0.98
C SER A 114 -4.41 -1.87 -0.20
N TYR A 115 -3.10 -1.89 -0.42
CA TYR A 115 -2.48 -1.26 -1.60
C TYR A 115 -2.93 -1.91 -2.91
N SER A 116 -3.05 -3.25 -2.92
CA SER A 116 -3.55 -3.99 -4.07
C SER A 116 -5.01 -3.65 -4.38
N HIS A 117 -5.85 -3.51 -3.35
CA HIS A 117 -7.24 -3.05 -3.49
C HIS A 117 -7.34 -1.61 -3.99
N LEU A 118 -6.38 -0.74 -3.64
CA LEU A 118 -6.30 0.59 -4.22
C LEU A 118 -6.00 0.53 -5.72
N ALA A 119 -5.04 -0.27 -6.14
CA ALA A 119 -4.71 -0.47 -7.55
C ALA A 119 -5.89 -1.07 -8.33
N GLU A 120 -6.73 -1.87 -7.68
CA GLU A 120 -7.95 -2.47 -8.23
C GLU A 120 -9.17 -1.51 -8.24
N GLY A 121 -9.05 -0.33 -7.60
CA GLY A 121 -10.12 0.67 -7.50
C GLY A 121 -11.17 0.40 -6.41
N LYS A 122 -10.92 -0.56 -5.52
CA LYS A 122 -11.79 -0.90 -4.39
C LYS A 122 -11.63 0.04 -3.20
N ILE A 123 -10.41 0.55 -2.98
CA ILE A 123 -10.05 1.56 -1.98
C ILE A 123 -9.50 2.78 -2.71
N ASP A 124 -9.73 3.96 -2.18
CA ASP A 124 -9.32 5.22 -2.81
C ASP A 124 -8.05 5.81 -2.20
N VAL A 125 -7.80 5.54 -0.91
CA VAL A 125 -6.63 6.03 -0.18
C VAL A 125 -6.15 5.00 0.82
N VAL A 126 -4.84 4.78 0.85
CA VAL A 126 -4.15 3.97 1.88
C VAL A 126 -3.11 4.85 2.57
N ILE A 127 -3.14 4.86 3.91
CA ILE A 127 -2.17 5.54 4.77
C ILE A 127 -1.58 4.50 5.70
N GLN A 128 -0.28 4.29 5.62
CA GLN A 128 0.40 3.31 6.47
C GLN A 128 1.76 3.82 6.94
N CYS A 129 2.08 3.53 8.20
CA CYS A 129 3.35 3.88 8.81
C CYS A 129 4.32 2.70 8.79
N ALA A 130 5.61 2.99 8.95
CA ALA A 130 6.66 2.02 9.21
C ALA A 130 6.82 0.91 8.15
N ASN A 131 6.40 1.16 6.91
CA ASN A 131 6.67 0.24 5.81
C ASN A 131 8.18 0.03 5.65
N LYS A 132 8.57 -1.18 5.33
CA LYS A 132 9.93 -1.52 4.90
C LYS A 132 10.01 -1.55 3.38
N ILE A 133 11.22 -1.55 2.85
CA ILE A 133 11.42 -1.58 1.39
C ILE A 133 10.78 -2.81 0.74
N TRP A 134 10.85 -3.95 1.40
CA TRP A 134 10.23 -5.20 0.92
C TRP A 134 8.70 -5.20 0.99
N ASP A 135 8.09 -4.35 1.82
CA ASP A 135 6.62 -4.19 1.87
C ASP A 135 6.10 -3.34 0.72
N ILE A 136 6.83 -2.27 0.35
CA ILE A 136 6.30 -1.26 -0.57
C ILE A 136 6.87 -1.34 -2.01
N HIS A 137 8.13 -1.77 -2.19
CA HIS A 137 8.73 -1.82 -3.53
C HIS A 137 7.91 -2.63 -4.54
N PRO A 138 7.36 -3.82 -4.20
CA PRO A 138 6.52 -4.56 -5.14
C PRO A 138 5.22 -3.84 -5.50
N LEU A 139 4.72 -2.98 -4.61
CA LEU A 139 3.43 -2.34 -4.74
C LEU A 139 3.50 -1.01 -5.50
N ILE A 140 4.63 -0.29 -5.43
CA ILE A 140 4.83 0.98 -6.16
C ILE A 140 4.48 0.82 -7.65
N PRO A 141 5.15 -0.07 -8.41
CA PRO A 141 4.91 -0.17 -9.85
C PRO A 141 3.50 -0.69 -10.19
N ILE A 142 2.89 -1.49 -9.32
CA ILE A 142 1.50 -1.96 -9.50
C ILE A 142 0.52 -0.79 -9.38
N ILE A 143 0.68 0.05 -8.34
CA ILE A 143 -0.18 1.20 -8.08
C ILE A 143 -0.04 2.24 -9.21
N GLU A 144 1.20 2.57 -9.58
CA GLU A 144 1.48 3.55 -10.64
C GLU A 144 0.97 3.08 -12.01
N ALA A 145 1.19 1.81 -12.35
CA ALA A 145 0.69 1.20 -13.59
C ALA A 145 -0.85 1.14 -13.66
N ALA A 146 -1.52 1.09 -12.51
CA ALA A 146 -2.98 1.19 -12.40
C ALA A 146 -3.48 2.65 -12.47
N GLY A 147 -2.58 3.65 -12.48
CA GLY A 147 -2.90 5.08 -12.53
C GLY A 147 -3.00 5.76 -11.17
N GLY A 148 -2.60 5.10 -10.10
CA GLY A 148 -2.54 5.66 -8.75
C GLY A 148 -1.30 6.53 -8.52
N VAL A 149 -1.25 7.14 -7.34
CA VAL A 149 -0.15 7.97 -6.87
C VAL A 149 0.34 7.43 -5.55
N VAL A 150 1.66 7.26 -5.41
CA VAL A 150 2.28 6.81 -4.17
C VAL A 150 3.48 7.70 -3.82
N SER A 151 3.58 8.08 -2.55
CA SER A 151 4.72 8.84 -2.00
C SER A 151 4.87 8.58 -0.50
N ASN A 152 5.94 9.10 0.08
CA ASN A 152 5.97 9.28 1.52
C ASN A 152 5.08 10.49 1.94
N TRP A 153 4.93 10.74 3.24
CA TRP A 153 4.08 11.83 3.74
C TRP A 153 4.65 13.24 3.52
N LYS A 154 5.90 13.34 3.04
CA LYS A 154 6.54 14.59 2.62
C LYS A 154 6.40 14.85 1.11
N ASN A 155 5.65 14.00 0.40
CA ASN A 155 5.51 14.02 -1.07
C ASN A 155 6.82 13.70 -1.81
N GLU A 156 7.71 12.95 -1.19
CA GLU A 156 8.93 12.43 -1.81
C GLU A 156 8.71 11.00 -2.28
N SER A 157 9.66 10.46 -3.04
CA SER A 157 9.58 9.08 -3.53
C SER A 157 9.37 8.07 -2.40
N ALA A 158 8.45 7.13 -2.61
CA ALA A 158 8.17 6.03 -1.69
C ALA A 158 9.27 4.96 -1.62
N VAL A 159 10.27 5.03 -2.47
CA VAL A 159 11.37 4.03 -2.56
C VAL A 159 12.15 3.87 -1.26
N LYS A 160 12.24 4.93 -0.45
CA LYS A 160 12.87 4.84 0.88
C LYS A 160 11.99 4.20 1.94
N ALA A 161 10.77 3.80 1.58
CA ALA A 161 9.77 3.24 2.50
C ALA A 161 9.37 4.18 3.66
N GLY A 162 9.06 3.66 4.84
CA GLY A 162 8.63 4.46 5.99
C GLY A 162 7.13 4.76 5.97
N ASN A 163 6.77 6.02 6.14
CA ASN A 163 5.37 6.46 6.20
C ASN A 163 4.85 6.74 4.79
N ILE A 164 3.92 5.92 4.31
CA ILE A 164 3.44 5.90 2.93
C ILE A 164 2.02 6.42 2.83
N LEU A 165 1.77 7.18 1.78
CA LEU A 165 0.46 7.56 1.27
C LEU A 165 0.32 7.06 -0.16
N ALA A 166 -0.71 6.25 -0.42
CA ALA A 166 -1.14 5.89 -1.76
C ALA A 166 -2.57 6.40 -2.02
N SER A 167 -2.86 6.87 -3.22
CA SER A 167 -4.13 7.49 -3.56
C SER A 167 -4.54 7.21 -5.00
N ALA A 168 -5.84 7.12 -5.24
CA ALA A 168 -6.42 6.86 -6.54
C ALA A 168 -6.19 7.97 -7.57
N ASN A 169 -5.96 9.22 -7.14
CA ASN A 169 -5.66 10.33 -8.03
C ASN A 169 -4.86 11.43 -7.33
N ARG A 170 -4.23 12.31 -8.12
CA ARG A 170 -3.36 13.40 -7.63
C ARG A 170 -4.11 14.42 -6.76
N SER A 171 -5.34 14.74 -7.07
CA SER A 171 -6.14 15.69 -6.29
C SER A 171 -6.39 15.16 -4.86
N MET A 172 -6.76 13.88 -4.77
CA MET A 172 -6.94 13.18 -3.50
C MET A 172 -5.62 13.14 -2.71
N HIS A 173 -4.53 12.75 -3.38
CA HIS A 173 -3.20 12.68 -2.80
C HIS A 173 -2.78 13.99 -2.14
N ASN A 174 -2.89 15.11 -2.86
CA ASN A 174 -2.55 16.43 -2.36
C ASN A 174 -3.41 16.86 -1.14
N LYS A 175 -4.69 16.48 -1.11
CA LYS A 175 -5.56 16.75 0.04
C LYS A 175 -5.10 15.99 1.29
N PHE A 176 -4.77 14.71 1.14
CA PHE A 176 -4.31 13.90 2.27
C PHE A 176 -2.91 14.29 2.76
N LEU A 177 -2.00 14.69 1.86
CA LEU A 177 -0.71 15.26 2.26
C LEU A 177 -0.88 16.50 3.15
N LYS A 178 -1.81 17.40 2.81
CA LYS A 178 -2.10 18.58 3.65
C LYS A 178 -2.60 18.20 5.04
N ILE A 179 -3.44 17.16 5.15
CA ILE A 179 -3.95 16.68 6.44
C ILE A 179 -2.85 15.99 7.26
N LEU A 180 -1.94 15.26 6.59
CA LEU A 180 -0.82 14.56 7.23
C LEU A 180 0.34 15.50 7.65
N LYS A 181 0.43 16.71 7.06
CA LYS A 181 1.52 17.65 7.30
C LYS A 181 1.87 17.88 8.79
N PRO A 182 0.90 18.00 9.74
CA PRO A 182 1.21 18.20 11.15
C PRO A 182 2.00 17.07 11.82
N ILE A 183 2.03 15.88 11.20
CA ILE A 183 2.69 14.69 11.74
C ILE A 183 3.74 14.09 10.79
N SER A 184 4.03 14.73 9.66
CA SER A 184 4.95 14.26 8.61
C SER A 184 6.41 14.64 8.83
N LYS A 185 6.82 14.89 10.06
CA LYS A 185 8.20 15.26 10.42
C LYS A 185 9.21 14.14 10.20
#